data_a6dd12b2c14c9ca2084b89469b600be9
#
_entry.id   a6dd12b2c14c9ca2084b89469b600be9
#
_cell.length_a   1.000
_cell.length_b   1.000
_cell.length_c   1.000
_cell.angle_alpha   90.00
_cell.angle_beta   90.00
_cell.angle_gamma   90.00
#
_symmetry.space_group_name_H-M   'P 1'
#
loop_
_entity.id
_entity.type
_entity.pdbx_description
1 polymer ?
#
loop_
_entity_poly.entity_id
_entity_poly.type
_entity_poly.pdbx_seq_one_letter_code
_entity_poly.pdbx_strand_id
1 'polypeptide(L)'
;MSETFIQIANWQPDENPQDYPYVEYVPMQTTDTRAVIEALNKFIATDDGKKFPGLVSMHQCNYCGESDTNSALIVQFKDVKDLESWYEITTTSDAFVDYLSDAREGTTFLGNSLVLVLSTWNNTPETFNQ
;
A
#
# COMPACT_ATOMS: atom_id res chain seq x y z
N MET A 1 19.90 -1.75 -13.77
CA MET A 1 18.52 -2.11 -14.20
C MET A 1 17.54 -1.55 -13.20
N SER A 2 16.56 -0.84 -13.66
CA SER A 2 15.53 -0.29 -12.79
C SER A 2 14.55 -1.38 -12.36
N GLU A 3 14.11 -1.28 -11.11
CA GLU A 3 13.02 -2.09 -10.62
C GLU A 3 11.73 -1.72 -11.37
N THR A 4 10.96 -2.72 -11.74
CA THR A 4 9.70 -2.49 -12.42
C THR A 4 8.55 -2.87 -11.51
N PHE A 5 7.84 -1.85 -11.02
CA PHE A 5 6.60 -2.04 -10.30
C PHE A 5 5.44 -1.84 -11.25
N ILE A 6 4.58 -2.85 -11.33
CA ILE A 6 3.37 -2.80 -12.14
C ILE A 6 2.19 -2.74 -11.19
N GLN A 7 1.43 -1.65 -11.25
CA GLN A 7 0.22 -1.53 -10.45
C GLN A 7 -0.83 -2.50 -10.98
N ILE A 8 -1.30 -3.41 -10.12
CA ILE A 8 -2.30 -4.41 -10.48
C ILE A 8 -3.66 -4.14 -9.84
N ALA A 9 -3.72 -3.28 -8.83
CA ALA A 9 -4.97 -2.85 -8.22
C ALA A 9 -4.81 -1.47 -7.59
N ASN A 10 -5.87 -0.68 -7.65
CA ASN A 10 -5.94 0.64 -7.02
C ASN A 10 -7.37 0.85 -6.53
N TRP A 11 -7.52 1.06 -5.23
CA TRP A 11 -8.84 1.17 -4.62
C TRP A 11 -9.41 2.59 -4.65
N GLN A 12 -8.57 3.60 -4.93
CA GLN A 12 -8.99 5.01 -5.05
C GLN A 12 -8.43 5.61 -6.35
N PRO A 13 -8.90 5.16 -7.52
CA PRO A 13 -8.32 5.55 -8.80
C PRO A 13 -8.51 7.02 -9.16
N ASP A 14 -9.49 7.69 -8.57
CA ASP A 14 -9.82 9.08 -8.88
C ASP A 14 -9.03 10.08 -8.03
N GLU A 15 -8.27 9.61 -7.05
CA GLU A 15 -7.48 10.46 -6.16
C GLU A 15 -6.08 10.69 -6.73
N ASN A 16 -5.51 11.87 -6.40
CA ASN A 16 -4.14 12.20 -6.79
C ASN A 16 -3.16 11.75 -5.71
N PRO A 17 -2.27 10.77 -5.99
CA PRO A 17 -1.32 10.29 -4.98
C PRO A 17 -0.38 11.37 -4.46
N GLN A 18 -0.15 12.44 -5.21
CA GLN A 18 0.72 13.54 -4.77
C GLN A 18 0.16 14.32 -3.58
N ASP A 19 -1.14 14.24 -3.35
CA ASP A 19 -1.78 14.85 -2.20
C ASP A 19 -1.61 14.01 -0.92
N TYR A 20 -0.99 12.84 -1.01
CA TYR A 20 -0.84 11.86 0.07
C TYR A 20 0.63 11.52 0.25
N PRO A 21 1.43 12.42 0.86
CA PRO A 21 2.90 12.26 0.87
C PRO A 21 3.43 11.26 1.89
N TYR A 22 2.62 10.80 2.85
CA TYR A 22 3.07 9.79 3.81
C TYR A 22 2.81 8.41 3.23
N VAL A 23 3.87 7.74 2.82
CA VAL A 23 3.79 6.47 2.10
C VAL A 23 4.27 5.34 2.99
N GLU A 24 3.41 4.36 3.20
CA GLU A 24 3.77 3.11 3.86
C GLU A 24 3.97 2.04 2.78
N TYR A 25 5.13 1.43 2.81
CA TYR A 25 5.50 0.36 1.90
C TYR A 25 5.41 -0.98 2.63
N VAL A 26 4.60 -1.88 2.12
CA VAL A 26 4.36 -3.20 2.73
C VAL A 26 4.77 -4.28 1.74
N PRO A 27 6.06 -4.69 1.74
CA PRO A 27 6.53 -5.73 0.84
C PRO A 27 6.00 -7.10 1.26
N MET A 28 5.79 -7.96 0.28
CA MET A 28 5.32 -9.32 0.54
C MET A 28 5.85 -10.29 -0.51
N GLN A 29 5.85 -11.56 -0.12
CA GLN A 29 5.99 -12.68 -1.03
C GLN A 29 4.64 -13.39 -1.08
N THR A 30 4.04 -13.47 -2.25
CA THR A 30 2.76 -14.15 -2.42
C THR A 30 2.78 -15.06 -3.62
N THR A 31 2.11 -16.20 -3.50
CA THR A 31 1.85 -17.14 -4.60
C THR A 31 0.51 -16.87 -5.26
N ASP A 32 -0.32 -16.00 -4.67
CA ASP A 32 -1.66 -15.71 -5.17
C ASP A 32 -2.04 -14.25 -4.91
N THR A 33 -1.72 -13.39 -5.86
CA THR A 33 -2.04 -11.97 -5.77
C THR A 33 -3.55 -11.72 -5.76
N ARG A 34 -4.33 -12.59 -6.41
CA ARG A 34 -5.79 -12.47 -6.42
C ARG A 34 -6.37 -12.65 -5.02
N ALA A 35 -5.85 -13.59 -4.25
CA ALA A 35 -6.31 -13.84 -2.89
C ALA A 35 -6.06 -12.61 -2.00
N VAL A 36 -4.92 -11.95 -2.16
CA VAL A 36 -4.62 -10.71 -1.42
C VAL A 36 -5.60 -9.60 -1.80
N ILE A 37 -5.87 -9.44 -3.09
CA ILE A 37 -6.81 -8.43 -3.59
C ILE A 37 -8.21 -8.70 -3.06
N GLU A 38 -8.66 -9.95 -3.10
CA GLU A 38 -9.99 -10.33 -2.60
C GLU A 38 -10.12 -10.11 -1.08
N ALA A 39 -9.07 -10.44 -0.33
CA ALA A 39 -9.05 -10.19 1.11
C ALA A 39 -9.16 -8.70 1.43
N LEU A 40 -8.45 -7.87 0.67
CA LEU A 40 -8.50 -6.43 0.86
C LEU A 40 -9.84 -5.84 0.42
N ASN A 41 -10.41 -6.32 -0.67
CA ASN A 41 -11.76 -5.93 -1.10
C ASN A 41 -12.80 -6.22 0.00
N LYS A 42 -12.70 -7.40 0.60
CA LYS A 42 -13.60 -7.80 1.69
C LYS A 42 -13.44 -6.87 2.90
N PHE A 43 -12.19 -6.57 3.27
CA PHE A 43 -11.93 -5.67 4.39
C PHE A 43 -12.47 -4.25 4.14
N ILE A 44 -12.22 -3.69 2.96
CA ILE A 44 -12.63 -2.32 2.61
C ILE A 44 -14.15 -2.19 2.61
N ALA A 45 -14.87 -3.28 2.34
CA ALA A 45 -16.34 -3.29 2.39
C ALA A 45 -16.90 -3.29 3.81
N THR A 46 -16.09 -3.56 4.83
CA THR A 46 -16.52 -3.52 6.24
C THR A 46 -16.66 -2.09 6.73
N ASP A 47 -17.35 -1.90 7.87
CA ASP A 47 -17.47 -0.59 8.49
C ASP A 47 -16.11 0.01 8.87
N ASP A 48 -15.22 -0.82 9.41
CA ASP A 48 -13.86 -0.38 9.75
C ASP A 48 -13.04 -0.04 8.50
N GLY A 49 -13.17 -0.84 7.44
CA GLY A 49 -12.49 -0.58 6.18
C GLY A 49 -12.95 0.72 5.52
N LYS A 50 -14.21 1.08 5.67
CA LYS A 50 -14.75 2.34 5.14
C LYS A 50 -14.20 3.57 5.86
N LYS A 51 -13.64 3.40 7.04
CA LYS A 51 -12.98 4.48 7.79
C LYS A 51 -11.54 4.72 7.34
N PHE A 52 -11.02 3.90 6.42
CA PHE A 52 -9.66 4.04 5.93
C PHE A 52 -9.50 5.42 5.27
N PRO A 53 -8.58 6.27 5.80
CA PRO A 53 -8.53 7.68 5.40
C PRO A 53 -7.54 7.96 4.27
N GLY A 54 -7.01 6.94 3.61
CA GLY A 54 -5.91 7.11 2.68
C GLY A 54 -6.14 6.45 1.33
N LEU A 55 -5.04 6.21 0.64
CA LEU A 55 -4.99 5.48 -0.61
C LEU A 55 -4.32 4.14 -0.41
N VAL A 56 -4.77 3.13 -1.12
CA VAL A 56 -4.10 1.84 -1.16
C VAL A 56 -4.06 1.32 -2.59
N SER A 57 -2.89 0.84 -2.97
CA SER A 57 -2.69 0.19 -4.27
C SER A 57 -1.80 -1.03 -4.09
N MET A 58 -1.96 -1.99 -4.98
CA MET A 58 -1.13 -3.18 -5.00
C MET A 58 -0.28 -3.21 -6.25
N HIS A 59 0.97 -3.52 -6.07
CA HIS A 59 1.97 -3.58 -7.13
C HIS A 59 2.62 -4.94 -7.16
N GLN A 60 2.91 -5.40 -8.34
CA GLN A 60 3.71 -6.59 -8.59
C GLN A 60 5.05 -6.15 -9.15
N CYS A 61 6.13 -6.79 -8.73
CA CYS A 61 7.44 -6.45 -9.24
C CYS A 61 8.20 -7.71 -9.66
N ASN A 62 8.93 -7.58 -10.77
CA ASN A 62 9.78 -8.66 -11.26
C ASN A 62 11.16 -8.61 -10.60
N TYR A 63 11.63 -7.41 -10.27
CA TYR A 63 12.91 -7.17 -9.64
C TYR A 63 12.72 -6.09 -8.58
N CYS A 64 12.54 -6.51 -7.33
CA CYS A 64 12.29 -5.59 -6.23
C CYS A 64 13.54 -5.21 -5.43
N GLY A 65 14.71 -5.65 -5.87
CA GLY A 65 15.94 -5.44 -5.12
C GLY A 65 16.11 -6.36 -3.92
N GLU A 66 15.07 -7.06 -3.52
CA GLU A 66 15.07 -8.02 -2.42
C GLU A 66 14.62 -9.38 -2.97
N SER A 67 15.36 -10.44 -2.64
CA SER A 67 15.19 -11.74 -3.27
C SER A 67 13.84 -12.39 -3.01
N ASP A 68 13.18 -12.05 -1.90
CA ASP A 68 11.94 -12.70 -1.49
C ASP A 68 10.69 -11.87 -1.79
N THR A 69 10.85 -10.61 -2.18
CA THR A 69 9.71 -9.73 -2.44
C THR A 69 9.28 -9.85 -3.90
N ASN A 70 8.01 -10.15 -4.13
CA ASN A 70 7.42 -10.13 -5.48
C ASN A 70 6.21 -9.22 -5.62
N SER A 71 5.73 -8.67 -4.53
CA SER A 71 4.57 -7.79 -4.51
C SER A 71 4.66 -6.81 -3.35
N ALA A 72 3.93 -5.72 -3.44
CA ALA A 72 3.87 -4.74 -2.35
C ALA A 72 2.53 -4.04 -2.34
N LEU A 73 2.05 -3.74 -1.14
CA LEU A 73 1.00 -2.75 -0.96
C LEU A 73 1.65 -1.39 -0.71
N ILE A 74 1.15 -0.38 -1.39
CA ILE A 74 1.52 1.01 -1.16
C ILE A 74 0.33 1.69 -0.54
N VAL A 75 0.50 2.16 0.69
CA VAL A 75 -0.55 2.81 1.47
C VAL A 75 -0.13 4.26 1.69
N GLN A 76 -1.02 5.20 1.40
CA GLN A 76 -0.67 6.62 1.42
C GLN A 76 -1.66 7.42 2.25
N PHE A 77 -1.15 8.41 2.99
CA PHE A 77 -1.94 9.27 3.86
C PHE A 77 -1.61 10.74 3.60
N LYS A 78 -2.60 11.61 3.82
CA LYS A 78 -2.41 13.06 3.68
C LYS A 78 -1.54 13.64 4.79
N ASP A 79 -1.73 13.17 6.02
CA ASP A 79 -1.06 13.71 7.19
C ASP A 79 -0.85 12.62 8.26
N VAL A 80 -0.12 12.98 9.30
CA VAL A 80 0.20 12.07 10.40
C VAL A 80 -1.03 11.68 11.19
N LYS A 81 -2.00 12.58 11.30
CA LYS A 81 -3.24 12.30 12.05
C LYS A 81 -4.02 11.15 11.41
N ASP A 82 -4.12 11.14 10.09
CA ASP A 82 -4.79 10.06 9.37
C ASP A 82 -4.03 8.75 9.53
N LEU A 83 -2.70 8.81 9.48
CA LEU A 83 -1.86 7.64 9.72
C LEU A 83 -2.07 7.06 11.12
N GLU A 84 -2.10 7.91 12.15
CA GLU A 84 -2.33 7.49 13.52
C GLU A 84 -3.73 6.88 13.70
N SER A 85 -4.75 7.49 13.11
CA SER A 85 -6.11 6.97 13.15
C SER A 85 -6.19 5.58 12.51
N TRP A 86 -5.47 5.38 11.41
CA TRP A 86 -5.42 4.09 10.75
C TRP A 86 -4.72 3.04 11.61
N TYR A 87 -3.60 3.39 12.24
CA TYR A 87 -2.91 2.47 13.14
C TYR A 87 -3.79 2.05 14.32
N GLU A 88 -4.59 2.96 14.85
CA GLU A 88 -5.54 2.63 15.89
C GLU A 88 -6.55 1.58 15.40
N ILE A 89 -7.09 1.76 14.20
CA ILE A 89 -8.02 0.79 13.60
C ILE A 89 -7.34 -0.57 13.44
N THR A 90 -6.10 -0.62 12.97
CA THR A 90 -5.40 -1.89 12.76
C THR A 90 -5.16 -2.67 14.05
N THR A 91 -5.10 -1.99 15.18
CA THR A 91 -4.87 -2.64 16.49
C THR A 91 -6.15 -3.03 17.20
N THR A 92 -7.31 -2.52 16.76
CA THR A 92 -8.58 -2.74 17.47
C THR A 92 -9.65 -3.44 16.62
N SER A 93 -9.47 -3.50 15.31
CA SER A 93 -10.50 -3.99 14.39
C SER A 93 -10.44 -5.51 14.22
N ASP A 94 -11.54 -6.19 14.51
CA ASP A 94 -11.69 -7.61 14.20
C ASP A 94 -11.70 -7.87 12.69
N ALA A 95 -12.27 -6.94 11.91
CA ALA A 95 -12.27 -7.05 10.46
C ALA A 95 -10.85 -7.01 9.89
N PHE A 96 -9.96 -6.22 10.49
CA PHE A 96 -8.55 -6.19 10.07
C PHE A 96 -7.83 -7.49 10.42
N VAL A 97 -8.13 -8.09 11.57
CA VAL A 97 -7.60 -9.42 11.93
C VAL A 97 -8.05 -10.47 10.92
N ASP A 98 -9.31 -10.44 10.52
CA ASP A 98 -9.83 -11.34 9.48
C ASP A 98 -9.11 -11.13 8.15
N TYR A 99 -8.86 -9.89 7.76
CA TYR A 99 -8.09 -9.58 6.57
C TYR A 99 -6.69 -10.18 6.63
N LEU A 100 -5.98 -10.02 7.74
CA LEU A 100 -4.64 -10.59 7.89
C LEU A 100 -4.67 -12.11 7.81
N SER A 101 -5.67 -12.74 8.40
CA SER A 101 -5.84 -14.18 8.35
C SER A 101 -6.09 -14.67 6.91
N ASP A 102 -6.99 -14.00 6.20
CA ASP A 102 -7.31 -14.34 4.81
C ASP A 102 -6.11 -14.12 3.88
N ALA A 103 -5.37 -13.04 4.09
CA ALA A 103 -4.21 -12.70 3.25
C ALA A 103 -3.01 -13.61 3.49
N ARG A 104 -2.89 -14.21 4.68
CA ARG A 104 -1.75 -15.07 5.02
C ARG A 104 -1.74 -16.40 4.27
N GLU A 105 -2.84 -16.82 3.71
CA GLU A 105 -2.84 -18.01 2.86
C GLU A 105 -2.05 -17.74 1.59
N GLY A 106 -0.88 -18.36 1.47
CA GLY A 106 0.01 -18.17 0.33
C GLY A 106 0.79 -16.87 0.33
N THR A 107 0.73 -16.08 1.40
CA THR A 107 1.40 -14.78 1.47
C THR A 107 2.19 -14.63 2.76
N THR A 108 3.43 -14.17 2.63
CA THR A 108 4.30 -13.80 3.75
C THR A 108 4.56 -12.29 3.67
N PHE A 109 4.18 -11.58 4.72
CA PHE A 109 4.51 -10.16 4.85
C PHE A 109 5.93 -10.01 5.36
N LEU A 110 6.73 -9.18 4.69
CA LEU A 110 8.17 -9.05 4.93
C LEU A 110 8.52 -7.80 5.77
N GLY A 111 7.52 -7.23 6.42
CA GLY A 111 7.67 -6.02 7.22
C GLY A 111 6.98 -4.84 6.58
N ASN A 112 7.24 -3.66 7.08
CA ASN A 112 6.76 -2.43 6.49
C ASN A 112 7.71 -1.28 6.81
N SER A 113 7.67 -0.25 5.99
CA SER A 113 8.43 0.98 6.23
C SER A 113 7.58 2.18 5.84
N LEU A 114 7.76 3.27 6.59
CA LEU A 114 7.08 4.53 6.35
C LEU A 114 8.07 5.52 5.75
N VAL A 115 7.67 6.14 4.66
CA VAL A 115 8.48 7.13 3.95
C VAL A 115 7.65 8.39 3.74
N LEU A 116 8.22 9.54 4.08
CA LEU A 116 7.63 10.83 3.75
C LEU A 116 8.18 11.29 2.40
N VAL A 117 7.31 11.48 1.43
CA VAL A 117 7.69 11.99 0.13
C VAL A 117 7.62 13.52 0.17
N LEU A 118 8.78 14.16 0.26
CA LEU A 118 8.87 15.62 0.35
C LEU A 118 8.71 16.29 -1.01
N SER A 119 9.10 15.61 -2.08
CA SER A 119 8.91 16.10 -3.44
C SER A 119 8.86 14.94 -4.40
N THR A 120 8.12 15.13 -5.50
CA THR A 120 8.08 14.16 -6.59
C THR A 120 8.80 14.74 -7.79
N TRP A 121 9.67 13.90 -8.39
CA TRP A 121 10.41 14.26 -9.58
C TRP A 121 9.62 13.78 -10.80
N ASN A 122 9.31 14.70 -11.69
CA ASN A 122 8.55 14.39 -12.90
C ASN A 122 9.41 14.38 -14.17
N ASN A 123 10.72 14.44 -14.01
CA ASN A 123 11.70 14.40 -15.09
C ASN A 123 11.56 15.53 -16.11
N THR A 124 11.02 16.68 -15.70
CA THR A 124 11.00 17.85 -16.56
C THR A 124 12.15 18.77 -16.22
N PRO A 125 12.73 19.48 -17.22
CA PRO A 125 13.84 20.40 -16.97
C PRO A 125 13.50 21.49 -15.95
N GLU A 126 12.28 21.96 -15.94
CA GLU A 126 11.81 22.98 -15.01
C GLU A 126 11.94 22.53 -13.55
N THR A 127 11.72 21.26 -13.29
CA THR A 127 11.83 20.70 -11.94
C THR A 127 13.28 20.73 -11.45
N PHE A 128 14.22 20.44 -12.32
CA PHE A 128 15.64 20.38 -11.95
C PHE A 128 16.28 21.75 -11.84
N ASN A 129 15.74 22.76 -12.50
CA ASN A 129 16.33 24.08 -12.58
C ASN A 129 15.80 25.05 -11.53
N GLN A 130 15.03 24.57 -10.61
CA GLN A 130 14.51 25.40 -9.51
C GLN A 130 15.49 25.55 -8.36
#